data_f51c516f47c084b211db2ee12113059a
#
_entry.id   f51c516f47c084b211db2ee12113059a
#
_cell.length_a   1.000
_cell.length_b   1.000
_cell.length_c   1.000
_cell.angle_alpha   90.00
_cell.angle_beta   90.00
_cell.angle_gamma   90.00
#
_symmetry.space_group_name_H-M   'P 1'
#
loop_
_entity.id
_entity.type
_entity.pdbx_description
1 polymer ?
#
loop_
_entity_poly.entity_id
_entity_poly.type
_entity_poly.pdbx_seq_one_letter_code
_entity_poly.pdbx_strand_id
1 'polypeptide(L)'
;KNFDEPWQLKSASFNLPVMVKYPDVTSNEELTTIKAQFEQMEALIAAPDFPGNNYLDLIDGGSVADYLIVYMLTDNEEINHPKSTYIYKTSTGKYTMGPIWDFDWAFGYEGSNTHFSSYSRPLFWSSSSVGTLFFSRILSDPQIKEMVRQKWSDFKSGKLTELLAFADEYSTLIEGARYYDYQLWKRGGADFTNEVSNLKTWLNNRVSYLDTYIGSL
;
A
#
# COMPACT_ATOMS: atom_id res chain seq x y z
N LYS A 1 -12.84 10.06 -11.00
CA LYS A 1 -12.76 8.59 -10.98
C LYS A 1 -14.17 8.02 -10.95
N ASN A 2 -14.46 7.06 -11.82
CA ASN A 2 -15.75 6.37 -11.77
C ASN A 2 -15.71 5.38 -10.62
N PHE A 3 -16.74 5.38 -9.80
CA PHE A 3 -16.97 4.35 -8.81
C PHE A 3 -17.63 3.16 -9.51
N ASP A 4 -17.23 1.96 -9.18
CA ASP A 4 -17.74 0.71 -9.75
C ASP A 4 -18.64 -0.07 -8.77
N GLU A 5 -18.84 0.48 -7.58
CA GLU A 5 -19.78 -0.06 -6.61
C GLU A 5 -21.01 0.84 -6.43
N PRO A 6 -22.21 0.28 -6.26
CA PRO A 6 -23.41 1.07 -6.03
C PRO A 6 -23.37 1.83 -4.71
N TRP A 7 -22.70 1.26 -3.69
CA TRP A 7 -22.58 1.84 -2.36
C TRP A 7 -21.22 2.50 -2.18
N GLN A 8 -21.21 3.81 -2.34
CA GLN A 8 -20.00 4.62 -2.39
C GLN A 8 -20.21 5.97 -1.73
N LEU A 9 -19.11 6.57 -1.31
CA LEU A 9 -19.11 7.91 -0.74
C LEU A 9 -17.78 8.63 -1.06
N LYS A 10 -17.82 9.95 -0.98
CA LYS A 10 -16.62 10.76 -0.81
C LYS A 10 -16.54 11.20 0.63
N SER A 11 -15.40 10.99 1.27
CA SER A 11 -15.19 11.39 2.65
C SER A 11 -15.08 12.92 2.81
N ALA A 12 -15.40 13.42 4.01
CA ALA A 12 -15.55 14.86 4.23
C ALA A 12 -14.20 15.60 4.33
N SER A 13 -13.20 15.03 4.99
CA SER A 13 -11.95 15.74 5.32
C SER A 13 -10.91 15.67 4.22
N PHE A 14 -10.67 14.48 3.66
CA PHE A 14 -9.66 14.26 2.61
C PHE A 14 -10.26 13.99 1.23
N ASN A 15 -11.60 13.98 1.10
CA ASN A 15 -12.30 13.72 -0.17
C ASN A 15 -11.93 12.34 -0.78
N LEU A 16 -11.69 11.35 0.09
CA LEU A 16 -11.33 9.98 -0.33
C LEU A 16 -12.51 9.32 -1.06
N PRO A 17 -12.28 8.67 -2.20
CA PRO A 17 -13.29 7.88 -2.87
C PRO A 17 -13.42 6.51 -2.18
N VAL A 18 -14.42 6.35 -1.33
CA VAL A 18 -14.65 5.14 -0.55
C VAL A 18 -15.78 4.32 -1.19
N MET A 19 -15.54 3.04 -1.41
CA MET A 19 -16.52 2.05 -1.86
C MET A 19 -16.68 0.99 -0.78
N VAL A 20 -17.94 0.70 -0.42
CA VAL A 20 -18.23 -0.35 0.56
C VAL A 20 -18.28 -1.69 -0.17
N LYS A 21 -17.32 -2.56 0.11
CA LYS A 21 -17.25 -3.91 -0.46
C LYS A 21 -17.96 -4.95 0.41
N TYR A 22 -17.98 -4.73 1.70
CA TYR A 22 -18.62 -5.57 2.70
C TYR A 22 -18.91 -4.73 3.97
N PRO A 23 -20.04 -4.94 4.66
CA PRO A 23 -21.13 -5.86 4.32
C PRO A 23 -21.91 -5.44 3.08
N ASP A 24 -22.78 -6.34 2.58
CA ASP A 24 -23.77 -5.97 1.56
C ASP A 24 -24.69 -4.91 2.11
N VAL A 25 -24.52 -3.68 1.66
CA VAL A 25 -25.35 -2.55 2.05
C VAL A 25 -26.69 -2.62 1.32
N THR A 26 -27.79 -2.51 2.07
CA THR A 26 -29.14 -2.66 1.54
C THR A 26 -29.97 -1.38 1.61
N SER A 27 -29.47 -0.36 2.35
CA SER A 27 -30.19 0.89 2.55
C SER A 27 -29.26 2.10 2.65
N ASN A 28 -29.80 3.28 2.39
CA ASN A 28 -29.11 4.55 2.63
C ASN A 28 -28.80 4.80 4.11
N GLU A 29 -29.57 4.25 5.02
CA GLU A 29 -29.34 4.36 6.46
C GLU A 29 -28.09 3.60 6.90
N GLU A 30 -27.91 2.38 6.37
CA GLU A 30 -26.68 1.59 6.58
C GLU A 30 -25.46 2.29 6.02
N LEU A 31 -25.55 2.81 4.77
CA LEU A 31 -24.47 3.58 4.19
C LEU A 31 -24.12 4.81 5.01
N THR A 32 -25.14 5.53 5.52
CA THR A 32 -24.95 6.72 6.36
C THR A 32 -24.21 6.36 7.65
N THR A 33 -24.55 5.22 8.26
CA THR A 33 -23.89 4.72 9.47
C THR A 33 -22.41 4.38 9.20
N ILE A 34 -22.13 3.66 8.12
CA ILE A 34 -20.75 3.32 7.72
C ILE A 34 -19.95 4.60 7.43
N LYS A 35 -20.55 5.52 6.69
CA LYS A 35 -19.97 6.81 6.39
C LYS A 35 -19.60 7.58 7.66
N ALA A 36 -20.52 7.71 8.60
CA ALA A 36 -20.29 8.44 9.84
C ALA A 36 -19.13 7.87 10.66
N GLN A 37 -19.00 6.53 10.72
CA GLN A 37 -17.87 5.87 11.40
C GLN A 37 -16.54 6.13 10.71
N PHE A 38 -16.51 6.08 9.37
CA PHE A 38 -15.30 6.37 8.61
C PHE A 38 -14.88 7.84 8.75
N GLU A 39 -15.82 8.76 8.63
CA GLU A 39 -15.58 10.19 8.75
C GLU A 39 -15.20 10.61 10.17
N GLN A 40 -15.62 9.89 11.20
CA GLN A 40 -15.16 10.10 12.58
C GLN A 40 -13.64 9.85 12.69
N MET A 41 -13.14 8.76 12.16
CA MET A 41 -11.70 8.47 12.12
C MET A 41 -10.95 9.52 11.30
N GLU A 42 -11.45 9.82 10.11
CA GLU A 42 -10.85 10.79 9.19
C GLU A 42 -10.79 12.20 9.78
N ALA A 43 -11.84 12.63 10.48
CA ALA A 43 -11.90 13.93 11.14
C ALA A 43 -10.82 14.10 12.22
N LEU A 44 -10.54 13.06 13.01
CA LEU A 44 -9.47 13.09 14.00
C LEU A 44 -8.09 13.21 13.33
N ILE A 45 -7.87 12.52 12.22
CA ILE A 45 -6.61 12.61 11.46
C ILE A 45 -6.45 14.02 10.84
N ALA A 46 -7.54 14.64 10.40
CA ALA A 46 -7.53 15.98 9.82
C ALA A 46 -7.46 17.10 10.87
N ALA A 47 -7.79 16.82 12.12
CA ALA A 47 -7.95 17.82 13.17
C ALA A 47 -6.65 18.62 13.44
N PRO A 48 -6.78 19.90 13.88
CA PRO A 48 -5.60 20.72 14.18
C PRO A 48 -4.73 20.19 15.32
N ASP A 49 -5.30 19.45 16.26
CA ASP A 49 -4.61 18.83 17.40
C ASP A 49 -4.00 17.47 17.09
N PHE A 50 -4.13 16.96 15.84
CA PHE A 50 -3.42 15.76 15.42
C PHE A 50 -1.89 15.98 15.49
N PRO A 51 -1.11 15.02 16.00
CA PRO A 51 -1.48 13.67 16.44
C PRO A 51 -1.78 13.57 17.96
N GLY A 52 -1.94 14.69 18.65
CA GLY A 52 -2.16 14.72 20.10
C GLY A 52 -3.55 14.25 20.56
N ASN A 53 -4.44 13.93 19.63
CA ASN A 53 -5.78 13.39 19.90
C ASN A 53 -5.79 11.85 19.89
N ASN A 54 -6.96 11.27 20.08
CA ASN A 54 -7.14 9.83 20.21
C ASN A 54 -7.45 9.10 18.90
N TYR A 55 -6.96 9.57 17.75
CA TYR A 55 -7.21 8.92 16.45
C TYR A 55 -6.76 7.44 16.42
N LEU A 56 -5.71 7.08 17.16
CA LEU A 56 -5.24 5.69 17.28
C LEU A 56 -6.19 4.76 18.04
N ASP A 57 -7.24 5.29 18.68
CA ASP A 57 -8.32 4.49 19.20
C ASP A 57 -9.25 3.96 18.07
N LEU A 58 -9.26 4.63 16.93
CA LEU A 58 -10.10 4.29 15.78
C LEU A 58 -9.35 3.57 14.65
N ILE A 59 -8.04 3.76 14.51
CA ILE A 59 -7.22 3.09 13.50
C ILE A 59 -6.04 2.34 14.13
N ASP A 60 -5.72 1.17 13.61
CA ASP A 60 -4.57 0.37 14.04
C ASP A 60 -3.29 0.92 13.40
N GLY A 61 -2.52 1.68 14.19
CA GLY A 61 -1.25 2.26 13.75
C GLY A 61 -0.21 1.22 13.33
N GLY A 62 -0.24 0.03 13.96
CA GLY A 62 0.64 -1.08 13.59
C GLY A 62 0.36 -1.59 12.17
N SER A 63 -0.92 -1.77 11.83
CA SER A 63 -1.32 -2.17 10.48
C SER A 63 -1.03 -1.10 9.43
N VAL A 64 -1.17 0.19 9.80
CA VAL A 64 -0.78 1.31 8.91
C VAL A 64 0.73 1.26 8.62
N ALA A 65 1.56 1.07 9.63
CA ALA A 65 3.00 0.99 9.46
C ALA A 65 3.42 -0.20 8.57
N ASP A 66 2.83 -1.38 8.78
CA ASP A 66 3.06 -2.56 7.93
C ASP A 66 2.65 -2.29 6.47
N TYR A 67 1.47 -1.70 6.28
CA TYR A 67 0.95 -1.36 4.97
C TYR A 67 1.87 -0.38 4.24
N LEU A 68 2.30 0.68 4.91
CA LEU A 68 3.22 1.67 4.35
C LEU A 68 4.56 1.04 3.97
N ILE A 69 5.12 0.14 4.79
CA ILE A 69 6.38 -0.55 4.47
C ILE A 69 6.24 -1.40 3.20
N VAL A 70 5.15 -2.16 3.06
CA VAL A 70 4.92 -2.97 1.86
C VAL A 70 4.84 -2.07 0.62
N TYR A 71 4.09 -0.96 0.69
CA TYR A 71 3.95 -0.03 -0.43
C TYR A 71 5.23 0.75 -0.72
N MET A 72 6.00 1.11 0.30
CA MET A 72 7.34 1.69 0.11
C MET A 72 8.29 0.70 -0.55
N LEU A 73 8.36 -0.55 -0.03
CA LEU A 73 9.27 -1.58 -0.54
C LEU A 73 9.00 -1.92 -2.01
N THR A 74 7.74 -2.06 -2.36
CA THR A 74 7.32 -2.42 -3.72
C THR A 74 7.17 -1.22 -4.65
N ASP A 75 7.27 0.01 -4.14
CA ASP A 75 7.01 1.24 -4.91
C ASP A 75 5.63 1.24 -5.57
N ASN A 76 4.61 0.76 -4.85
CA ASN A 76 3.25 0.71 -5.37
C ASN A 76 2.59 2.09 -5.29
N GLU A 77 2.40 2.72 -6.45
CA GLU A 77 1.90 4.09 -6.55
C GLU A 77 0.39 4.24 -6.35
N GLU A 78 -0.36 3.14 -6.33
CA GLU A 78 -1.82 3.19 -6.21
C GLU A 78 -2.30 3.84 -4.91
N ILE A 79 -1.51 3.79 -3.85
CA ILE A 79 -1.81 4.46 -2.58
C ILE A 79 -2.02 5.97 -2.75
N ASN A 80 -1.36 6.60 -3.72
CA ASN A 80 -1.51 8.04 -3.97
C ASN A 80 -2.91 8.40 -4.49
N HIS A 81 -3.53 7.49 -5.21
CA HIS A 81 -4.87 7.67 -5.82
C HIS A 81 -5.97 6.85 -5.13
N PRO A 82 -5.79 6.35 -3.93
CA PRO A 82 -6.34 5.21 -3.21
C PRO A 82 -7.24 4.31 -4.08
N LYS A 83 -6.64 3.74 -5.10
CA LYS A 83 -7.20 2.71 -5.94
C LYS A 83 -6.67 1.38 -5.43
N SER A 84 -7.48 0.34 -5.42
CA SER A 84 -7.07 -0.98 -4.90
C SER A 84 -6.49 -0.94 -3.48
N THR A 85 -6.88 0.07 -2.70
CA THR A 85 -6.45 0.30 -1.32
C THR A 85 -7.58 -0.10 -0.39
N TYR A 86 -7.36 -1.08 0.47
CA TYR A 86 -8.39 -1.66 1.32
C TYR A 86 -8.16 -1.32 2.79
N ILE A 87 -9.29 -1.13 3.48
CA ILE A 87 -9.33 -0.96 4.93
C ILE A 87 -10.57 -1.69 5.45
N TYR A 88 -10.47 -2.34 6.58
CA TYR A 88 -11.58 -3.04 7.20
C TYR A 88 -11.62 -2.82 8.71
N LYS A 89 -12.77 -3.09 9.32
CA LYS A 89 -12.90 -3.18 10.78
C LYS A 89 -14.01 -4.18 11.13
N THR A 90 -13.93 -4.76 12.31
CA THR A 90 -15.05 -5.44 12.95
C THR A 90 -16.01 -4.41 13.57
N SER A 91 -17.19 -4.83 14.01
CA SER A 91 -18.17 -3.92 14.61
C SER A 91 -17.64 -3.09 15.78
N THR A 92 -16.71 -3.65 16.56
CA THR A 92 -16.13 -3.02 17.76
C THR A 92 -14.62 -2.75 17.62
N GLY A 93 -14.02 -3.16 16.49
CA GLY A 93 -12.58 -3.04 16.25
C GLY A 93 -12.14 -1.70 15.68
N LYS A 94 -10.85 -1.54 15.60
CA LYS A 94 -10.20 -0.42 14.90
C LYS A 94 -10.21 -0.65 13.39
N TYR A 95 -10.13 0.41 12.62
CA TYR A 95 -9.81 0.33 11.21
C TYR A 95 -8.41 -0.25 11.03
N THR A 96 -8.31 -1.30 10.24
CA THR A 96 -7.08 -2.05 9.96
C THR A 96 -6.79 -2.00 8.46
N MET A 97 -5.56 -1.68 8.07
CA MET A 97 -5.16 -1.64 6.66
C MET A 97 -5.01 -3.05 6.10
N GLY A 98 -5.50 -3.25 4.90
CA GLY A 98 -5.43 -4.52 4.18
C GLY A 98 -6.79 -5.02 3.66
N PRO A 99 -6.76 -6.11 2.88
CA PRO A 99 -5.59 -6.82 2.36
C PRO A 99 -4.77 -5.99 1.38
N ILE A 100 -3.53 -6.41 1.13
CA ILE A 100 -2.75 -5.88 0.01
C ILE A 100 -3.28 -6.47 -1.30
N TRP A 101 -3.36 -5.63 -2.33
CA TRP A 101 -3.99 -6.01 -3.59
C TRP A 101 -3.45 -5.18 -4.74
N ASP A 102 -3.32 -5.77 -5.94
CA ASP A 102 -3.09 -5.10 -7.21
C ASP A 102 -1.72 -4.41 -7.28
N PHE A 103 -0.67 -5.19 -7.58
CA PHE A 103 0.71 -4.72 -7.61
C PHE A 103 1.27 -4.61 -9.03
N ASP A 104 0.41 -4.47 -10.04
CA ASP A 104 0.81 -4.30 -11.43
C ASP A 104 1.47 -2.93 -11.70
N TRP A 105 1.20 -1.92 -10.87
CA TRP A 105 1.87 -0.61 -10.89
C TRP A 105 2.97 -0.48 -9.83
N ALA A 106 3.55 -1.59 -9.42
CA ALA A 106 4.63 -1.65 -8.45
C ALA A 106 5.97 -1.97 -9.11
N PHE A 107 7.02 -2.07 -8.30
CA PHE A 107 8.37 -2.46 -8.70
C PHE A 107 8.99 -1.54 -9.76
N GLY A 108 8.86 -0.21 -9.55
CA GLY A 108 9.41 0.78 -10.46
C GLY A 108 8.75 0.79 -11.83
N TYR A 109 7.43 0.59 -11.87
CA TYR A 109 6.64 0.60 -13.11
C TYR A 109 6.66 1.97 -13.78
N GLU A 110 6.92 1.99 -15.08
CA GLU A 110 6.95 3.22 -15.92
C GLU A 110 6.03 3.14 -17.15
N GLY A 111 5.00 2.31 -17.07
CA GLY A 111 4.07 2.11 -18.17
C GLY A 111 4.52 1.02 -19.16
N SER A 112 3.61 0.62 -20.05
CA SER A 112 3.87 -0.34 -21.13
C SER A 112 4.47 -1.69 -20.67
N ASN A 113 4.13 -2.15 -19.47
CA ASN A 113 4.68 -3.35 -18.82
C ASN A 113 6.20 -3.29 -18.57
N THR A 114 6.73 -2.10 -18.36
CA THR A 114 8.13 -1.90 -17.98
C THR A 114 8.23 -1.77 -16.47
N HIS A 115 9.02 -2.65 -15.86
CA HIS A 115 9.30 -2.66 -14.42
C HIS A 115 10.80 -2.54 -14.17
N PHE A 116 11.16 -2.39 -12.91
CA PHE A 116 12.54 -2.34 -12.41
C PHE A 116 13.36 -1.14 -12.92
N SER A 117 12.69 -0.09 -13.43
CA SER A 117 13.36 1.08 -13.98
C SER A 117 13.90 2.00 -12.88
N SER A 118 13.02 2.46 -11.99
CA SER A 118 13.39 3.35 -10.87
C SER A 118 13.20 2.65 -9.53
N TYR A 119 14.19 2.74 -8.65
CA TYR A 119 14.13 2.23 -7.29
C TYR A 119 14.17 3.34 -6.22
N SER A 120 14.40 4.60 -6.62
CA SER A 120 14.62 5.73 -5.71
C SER A 120 13.48 6.73 -5.63
N ARG A 121 12.30 6.33 -6.07
CA ARG A 121 11.10 7.16 -6.01
C ARG A 121 10.52 7.18 -4.60
N PRO A 122 10.16 8.36 -4.04
CA PRO A 122 9.43 8.41 -2.77
C PRO A 122 7.99 7.92 -2.95
N LEU A 123 7.44 7.25 -1.93
CA LEU A 123 6.06 6.73 -1.99
C LEU A 123 5.03 7.85 -2.26
N PHE A 124 5.20 8.98 -1.62
CA PHE A 124 4.31 10.14 -1.75
C PHE A 124 4.93 11.19 -2.69
N TRP A 125 4.78 10.98 -3.99
CA TRP A 125 5.34 11.86 -5.01
C TRP A 125 4.37 12.98 -5.44
N SER A 126 3.07 12.80 -5.22
CA SER A 126 2.04 13.76 -5.62
C SER A 126 1.48 14.51 -4.41
N SER A 127 1.86 15.77 -4.24
CA SER A 127 1.43 16.60 -3.10
C SER A 127 -0.07 16.95 -3.09
N SER A 128 -0.81 16.71 -4.17
CA SER A 128 -2.23 17.04 -4.30
C SER A 128 -3.16 15.82 -4.37
N SER A 129 -2.63 14.62 -4.47
CA SER A 129 -3.44 13.41 -4.51
C SER A 129 -4.06 13.12 -3.14
N VAL A 130 -5.32 12.74 -3.11
CA VAL A 130 -6.09 12.55 -1.87
C VAL A 130 -5.51 11.45 -0.98
N GLY A 131 -4.99 10.37 -1.59
CA GLY A 131 -4.30 9.30 -0.85
C GLY A 131 -3.00 9.80 -0.25
N THR A 132 -2.20 10.56 -1.00
CA THR A 132 -1.00 11.20 -0.48
C THR A 132 -1.33 12.07 0.73
N LEU A 133 -2.33 12.94 0.63
CA LEU A 133 -2.72 13.82 1.73
C LEU A 133 -3.10 13.03 2.99
N PHE A 134 -3.89 11.99 2.84
CA PHE A 134 -4.33 11.15 3.95
C PHE A 134 -3.16 10.38 4.59
N PHE A 135 -2.43 9.60 3.80
CA PHE A 135 -1.38 8.73 4.34
C PHE A 135 -0.14 9.49 4.80
N SER A 136 0.23 10.58 4.13
CA SER A 136 1.34 11.42 4.60
C SER A 136 1.00 12.15 5.90
N ARG A 137 -0.28 12.51 6.10
CA ARG A 137 -0.73 13.07 7.37
C ARG A 137 -0.56 12.05 8.49
N ILE A 138 -0.96 10.79 8.30
CA ILE A 138 -0.76 9.74 9.30
C ILE A 138 0.74 9.49 9.52
N LEU A 139 1.53 9.40 8.47
CA LEU A 139 2.99 9.23 8.57
C LEU A 139 3.69 10.43 9.23
N SER A 140 3.06 11.59 9.33
CA SER A 140 3.64 12.73 10.05
C SER A 140 3.65 12.56 11.57
N ASP A 141 2.86 11.60 12.12
CA ASP A 141 2.87 11.27 13.54
C ASP A 141 4.20 10.63 13.95
N PRO A 142 4.90 11.17 14.97
CA PRO A 142 6.12 10.57 15.49
C PRO A 142 5.99 9.11 15.94
N GLN A 143 4.83 8.71 16.47
CA GLN A 143 4.58 7.30 16.83
C GLN A 143 4.54 6.39 15.62
N ILE A 144 3.86 6.80 14.56
CA ILE A 144 3.81 6.02 13.31
C ILE A 144 5.19 5.94 12.66
N LYS A 145 5.94 7.04 12.63
CA LYS A 145 7.32 7.04 12.14
C LYS A 145 8.20 6.05 12.90
N GLU A 146 8.08 6.02 14.22
CA GLU A 146 8.85 5.08 15.03
C GLU A 146 8.45 3.63 14.78
N MET A 147 7.14 3.35 14.65
CA MET A 147 6.67 2.02 14.27
C MET A 147 7.23 1.60 12.90
N VAL A 148 7.24 2.51 11.92
CA VAL A 148 7.83 2.25 10.59
C VAL A 148 9.32 1.95 10.69
N ARG A 149 10.10 2.73 11.46
CA ARG A 149 11.54 2.49 11.65
C ARG A 149 11.81 1.13 12.29
N GLN A 150 11.07 0.80 13.36
CA GLN A 150 11.25 -0.48 14.06
C GLN A 150 10.92 -1.65 13.14
N LYS A 151 9.75 -1.64 12.52
CA LYS A 151 9.32 -2.72 11.61
C LYS A 151 10.23 -2.86 10.39
N TRP A 152 10.76 -1.74 9.88
CA TRP A 152 11.77 -1.76 8.82
C TRP A 152 13.06 -2.44 9.26
N SER A 153 13.53 -2.15 10.47
CA SER A 153 14.69 -2.81 11.07
C SER A 153 14.45 -4.32 11.22
N ASP A 154 13.27 -4.70 11.72
CA ASP A 154 12.89 -6.11 11.88
C ASP A 154 12.82 -6.85 10.54
N PHE A 155 12.26 -6.21 9.51
CA PHE A 155 12.24 -6.74 8.14
C PHE A 155 13.65 -7.02 7.62
N LYS A 156 14.57 -6.09 7.77
CA LYS A 156 15.95 -6.26 7.30
C LYS A 156 16.73 -7.32 8.07
N SER A 157 16.40 -7.56 9.32
CA SER A 157 17.13 -8.51 10.18
C SER A 157 16.99 -9.98 9.75
N GLY A 158 16.03 -10.32 8.89
CA GLY A 158 15.82 -11.68 8.41
C GLY A 158 14.86 -11.80 7.24
N LYS A 159 13.75 -11.07 7.28
CA LYS A 159 12.67 -11.16 6.29
C LYS A 159 13.09 -10.79 4.86
N LEU A 160 14.05 -9.90 4.69
CA LEU A 160 14.61 -9.58 3.38
C LEU A 160 15.28 -10.81 2.76
N THR A 161 16.07 -11.56 3.53
CA THR A 161 16.72 -12.79 3.07
C THR A 161 15.67 -13.84 2.69
N GLU A 162 14.65 -14.01 3.53
CA GLU A 162 13.53 -14.92 3.25
C GLU A 162 12.78 -14.53 1.96
N LEU A 163 12.52 -13.22 1.75
CA LEU A 163 11.87 -12.72 0.54
C LEU A 163 12.68 -13.01 -0.73
N LEU A 164 13.99 -12.79 -0.68
CA LEU A 164 14.87 -13.06 -1.83
C LEU A 164 14.98 -14.56 -2.13
N ALA A 165 15.02 -15.42 -1.10
CA ALA A 165 14.98 -16.87 -1.25
C ALA A 165 13.62 -17.34 -1.80
N PHE A 166 12.51 -16.77 -1.31
CA PHE A 166 11.18 -17.06 -1.83
C PHE A 166 11.05 -16.72 -3.32
N ALA A 167 11.66 -15.62 -3.78
CA ALA A 167 11.65 -15.27 -5.19
C ALA A 167 12.33 -16.35 -6.05
N ASP A 168 13.44 -16.95 -5.58
CA ASP A 168 14.12 -18.05 -6.27
C ASP A 168 13.28 -19.34 -6.27
N GLU A 169 12.73 -19.72 -5.12
CA GLU A 169 11.86 -20.90 -4.99
C GLU A 169 10.61 -20.80 -5.86
N TYR A 170 9.93 -19.65 -5.79
CA TYR A 170 8.70 -19.43 -6.54
C TYR A 170 8.95 -19.34 -8.05
N SER A 171 10.07 -18.76 -8.46
CA SER A 171 10.46 -18.73 -9.87
C SER A 171 10.62 -20.13 -10.45
N THR A 172 11.24 -21.05 -9.69
CA THR A 172 11.36 -22.46 -10.07
C THR A 172 9.99 -23.14 -10.18
N LEU A 173 9.09 -22.85 -9.23
CA LEU A 173 7.74 -23.41 -9.22
C LEU A 173 6.91 -23.01 -10.45
N ILE A 174 7.02 -21.74 -10.88
CA ILE A 174 6.20 -21.21 -11.99
C ILE A 174 6.88 -21.31 -13.37
N GLU A 175 8.09 -21.82 -13.47
CA GLU A 175 8.87 -21.83 -14.73
C GLU A 175 8.10 -22.41 -15.92
N GLY A 176 7.47 -23.57 -15.72
CA GLY A 176 6.65 -24.20 -16.76
C GLY A 176 5.42 -23.37 -17.16
N ALA A 177 4.68 -22.87 -16.16
CA ALA A 177 3.50 -22.05 -16.43
C ALA A 177 3.88 -20.73 -17.14
N ARG A 178 4.95 -20.08 -16.70
CA ARG A 178 5.49 -18.88 -17.31
C ARG A 178 5.91 -19.10 -18.76
N TYR A 179 6.52 -20.25 -19.07
CA TYR A 179 6.89 -20.58 -20.45
C TYR A 179 5.66 -20.56 -21.37
N TYR A 180 4.57 -21.24 -20.98
CA TYR A 180 3.33 -21.26 -21.77
C TYR A 180 2.64 -19.89 -21.84
N ASP A 181 2.65 -19.14 -20.74
CA ASP A 181 2.14 -17.76 -20.70
C ASP A 181 2.89 -16.88 -21.71
N TYR A 182 4.22 -16.93 -21.73
CA TYR A 182 5.00 -16.17 -22.69
C TYR A 182 4.74 -16.61 -24.14
N GLN A 183 4.57 -17.93 -24.39
CA GLN A 183 4.24 -18.41 -25.76
C GLN A 183 2.91 -17.83 -26.23
N LEU A 184 1.95 -17.70 -25.33
CA LEU A 184 0.60 -17.23 -25.64
C LEU A 184 0.50 -15.69 -25.78
N TRP A 185 1.05 -14.98 -24.82
CA TRP A 185 0.83 -13.54 -24.70
C TRP A 185 1.99 -12.69 -25.18
N LYS A 186 3.20 -13.24 -25.27
CA LYS A 186 4.43 -12.51 -25.60
C LYS A 186 4.66 -11.27 -24.71
N ARG A 187 4.36 -11.40 -23.42
CA ARG A 187 4.53 -10.36 -22.41
C ARG A 187 5.64 -10.74 -21.43
N GLY A 188 6.32 -9.73 -20.87
CA GLY A 188 7.51 -9.90 -20.04
C GLY A 188 8.75 -10.25 -20.87
N GLY A 189 9.88 -10.47 -20.20
CA GLY A 189 11.13 -10.86 -20.83
C GLY A 189 11.12 -12.32 -21.31
N ALA A 190 11.76 -12.61 -22.42
CA ALA A 190 11.94 -13.99 -22.88
C ALA A 190 12.87 -14.79 -21.96
N ASP A 191 13.87 -14.13 -21.39
CA ASP A 191 14.81 -14.69 -20.42
C ASP A 191 14.28 -14.51 -19.00
N PHE A 192 13.59 -15.53 -18.49
CA PHE A 192 12.96 -15.51 -17.18
C PHE A 192 13.98 -15.44 -16.04
N THR A 193 15.10 -16.11 -16.18
CA THR A 193 16.16 -16.07 -15.16
C THR A 193 16.70 -14.67 -14.99
N ASN A 194 16.86 -13.96 -16.09
CA ASN A 194 17.26 -12.54 -16.08
C ASN A 194 16.18 -11.65 -15.43
N GLU A 195 14.90 -11.89 -15.67
CA GLU A 195 13.81 -11.14 -15.04
C GLU A 195 13.79 -11.34 -13.50
N VAL A 196 14.00 -12.55 -13.01
CA VAL A 196 14.13 -12.82 -11.57
C VAL A 196 15.35 -12.12 -10.98
N SER A 197 16.48 -12.13 -11.69
CA SER A 197 17.68 -11.41 -11.28
C SER A 197 17.46 -9.90 -11.23
N ASN A 198 16.74 -9.33 -12.19
CA ASN A 198 16.38 -7.92 -12.23
C ASN A 198 15.48 -7.55 -11.03
N LEU A 199 14.47 -8.34 -10.71
CA LEU A 199 13.64 -8.15 -9.54
C LEU A 199 14.48 -8.11 -8.26
N LYS A 200 15.37 -9.07 -8.06
CA LYS A 200 16.22 -9.14 -6.85
C LYS A 200 17.19 -7.97 -6.76
N THR A 201 17.78 -7.57 -7.89
CA THR A 201 18.66 -6.41 -7.97
C THR A 201 17.90 -5.13 -7.63
N TRP A 202 16.72 -4.96 -8.22
CA TRP A 202 15.86 -3.82 -7.95
C TRP A 202 15.47 -3.76 -6.46
N LEU A 203 15.06 -4.88 -5.85
CA LEU A 203 14.72 -4.96 -4.42
C LEU A 203 15.89 -4.55 -3.53
N ASN A 204 17.11 -5.02 -3.80
CA ASN A 204 18.28 -4.65 -3.03
C ASN A 204 18.60 -3.14 -3.15
N ASN A 205 18.50 -2.58 -4.35
CA ASN A 205 18.67 -1.15 -4.56
C ASN A 205 17.57 -0.34 -3.86
N ARG A 206 16.31 -0.81 -3.91
CA ARG A 206 15.18 -0.20 -3.22
C ARG A 206 15.38 -0.20 -1.71
N VAL A 207 15.82 -1.30 -1.14
CA VAL A 207 16.14 -1.40 0.30
C VAL A 207 17.23 -0.38 0.69
N SER A 208 18.29 -0.27 -0.10
CA SER A 208 19.37 0.71 0.15
C SER A 208 18.86 2.15 0.12
N TYR A 209 17.99 2.47 -0.82
CA TYR A 209 17.31 3.78 -0.86
C TYR A 209 16.42 4.01 0.37
N LEU A 210 15.60 3.02 0.72
CA LEU A 210 14.66 3.11 1.83
C LEU A 210 15.37 3.19 3.19
N ASP A 211 16.56 2.63 3.34
CA ASP A 211 17.37 2.81 4.55
C ASP A 211 17.64 4.29 4.84
N THR A 212 17.99 5.04 3.81
CA THR A 212 18.21 6.48 3.94
C THR A 212 16.88 7.21 4.16
N TYR A 213 15.86 6.88 3.38
CA TYR A 213 14.56 7.54 3.45
C TYR A 213 13.87 7.34 4.81
N ILE A 214 13.74 6.09 5.26
CA ILE A 214 13.09 5.76 6.54
C ILE A 214 13.93 6.26 7.73
N GLY A 215 15.25 6.22 7.61
CA GLY A 215 16.15 6.81 8.61
C GLY A 215 15.98 8.32 8.77
N SER A 216 15.50 9.02 7.74
CA SER A 216 15.25 10.47 7.76
C SER A 216 13.82 10.86 8.19
N LEU A 217 12.89 9.90 8.34
CA LEU A 217 11.53 10.16 8.82
C LEU A 217 11.57 10.72 10.24
#